data_d772b24b2fe0fc97094bb808727c4367
#
_entry.id   d772b24b2fe0fc97094bb808727c4367
#
_cell.length_a   1.000
_cell.length_b   1.000
_cell.length_c   1.000
_cell.angle_alpha   90.00
_cell.angle_beta   90.00
_cell.angle_gamma   90.00
#
_symmetry.space_group_name_H-M   'P 1'
#
loop_
_entity.id
_entity.type
_entity.pdbx_description
1 polymer ?
#
loop_
_entity_poly.entity_id
_entity_poly.type
_entity_poly.pdbx_seq_one_letter_code
_entity_poly.pdbx_strand_id
1 'polypeptide(L)'
;MENKMKKLIALFAVSAMSTSAVAAVALSGAASVSYDDNGSAASATSYDADITLVGTAGATTFTYSMDVDQANPATTGADLATKIGPITIAADMHQVDEDNNDDGDGDSILDTDDTGVTISLDAPIGDATVGLDNSGNVTVSGTWSGITVSHTSKKGGDTTTAAAAIAGMDISVTNKAGATTWSIGTTVSGVDLTLNSKQAITAAFGLTGNTMTVSHIAAVATASETATTYSVSAVKAYSTVAISRDLTSGAALSATYSSHDDSLTLKASVAF
;
A
#
# COMPACT_ATOMS: atom_id res chain seq x y z
N MET A 1 -21.03 12.46 18.96
CA MET A 1 -21.04 12.56 17.48
C MET A 1 -21.27 13.98 16.97
N GLU A 2 -22.32 14.67 17.40
CA GLU A 2 -22.70 15.99 16.87
C GLU A 2 -21.60 17.07 16.89
N ASN A 3 -20.77 17.14 17.94
CA ASN A 3 -19.70 18.14 18.06
C ASN A 3 -18.49 17.88 17.14
N LYS A 4 -18.22 16.63 16.76
CA LYS A 4 -17.10 16.29 15.87
C LYS A 4 -17.49 16.55 14.41
N MET A 5 -18.72 16.21 14.02
CA MET A 5 -19.25 16.56 12.70
C MET A 5 -19.35 18.08 12.49
N LYS A 6 -19.74 18.83 13.51
CA LYS A 6 -19.76 20.31 13.42
C LYS A 6 -18.37 20.90 13.21
N LYS A 7 -17.32 20.31 13.80
CA LYS A 7 -15.92 20.72 13.57
C LYS A 7 -15.45 20.39 12.16
N LEU A 8 -15.83 19.23 11.64
CA LEU A 8 -15.51 18.84 10.26
C LEU A 8 -16.22 19.76 9.24
N ILE A 9 -17.51 20.05 9.46
CA ILE A 9 -18.28 21.00 8.63
C ILE A 9 -17.69 22.41 8.72
N ALA A 10 -17.23 22.84 9.89
CA ALA A 10 -16.59 24.13 10.06
C ALA A 10 -15.24 24.22 9.32
N LEU A 11 -14.46 23.14 9.29
CA LEU A 11 -13.22 23.06 8.50
C LEU A 11 -13.52 23.16 7.01
N PHE A 12 -14.57 22.50 6.53
CA PHE A 12 -15.06 22.61 5.15
C PHE A 12 -15.51 24.02 4.77
N ALA A 13 -16.23 24.69 5.66
CA ALA A 13 -16.72 26.07 5.44
C ALA A 13 -15.58 27.09 5.38
N VAL A 14 -14.50 26.90 6.16
CA VAL A 14 -13.33 27.77 6.15
C VAL A 14 -12.50 27.61 4.87
N SER A 15 -12.40 26.40 4.32
CA SER A 15 -11.68 26.17 3.07
C SER A 15 -12.41 26.76 1.84
N ALA A 16 -13.73 26.87 1.89
CA ALA A 16 -14.54 27.47 0.82
C ALA A 16 -14.49 29.01 0.80
N MET A 17 -13.94 29.65 1.82
CA MET A 17 -13.96 31.14 1.95
C MET A 17 -12.63 31.82 1.64
N SER A 18 -11.56 31.10 1.32
CA SER A 18 -10.27 31.70 0.96
C SER A 18 -10.18 32.01 -0.52
N THR A 19 -10.46 33.25 -0.92
CA THR A 19 -10.50 33.72 -2.31
C THR A 19 -9.14 34.13 -2.90
N SER A 20 -8.00 33.64 -2.41
CA SER A 20 -6.70 34.12 -2.90
C SER A 20 -5.58 33.10 -3.11
N ALA A 21 -5.82 31.83 -2.92
CA ALA A 21 -5.04 30.75 -3.51
C ALA A 21 -6.03 29.63 -3.69
N VAL A 22 -6.28 29.20 -4.93
CA VAL A 22 -7.23 28.12 -5.21
C VAL A 22 -6.68 26.84 -4.57
N ALA A 23 -6.91 26.68 -3.28
CA ALA A 23 -6.71 25.42 -2.61
C ALA A 23 -7.82 24.49 -3.14
N ALA A 24 -7.45 23.53 -3.94
CA ALA A 24 -8.37 22.46 -4.27
C ALA A 24 -8.46 21.54 -3.05
N VAL A 25 -9.68 21.26 -2.59
CA VAL A 25 -9.94 20.25 -1.58
C VAL A 25 -10.70 19.12 -2.24
N ALA A 26 -10.13 17.93 -2.23
CA ALA A 26 -10.77 16.71 -2.67
C ALA A 26 -11.14 15.87 -1.45
N LEU A 27 -12.35 15.37 -1.45
CA LEU A 27 -12.82 14.34 -0.53
C LEU A 27 -12.98 13.06 -1.31
N SER A 28 -12.42 12.00 -0.81
CA SER A 28 -12.61 10.65 -1.31
C SER A 28 -12.81 9.69 -0.15
N GLY A 29 -13.31 8.53 -0.43
CA GLY A 29 -13.47 7.51 0.58
C GLY A 29 -13.81 6.16 -0.02
N ALA A 30 -13.78 5.16 0.82
CA ALA A 30 -14.20 3.81 0.48
C ALA A 30 -14.99 3.22 1.65
N ALA A 31 -15.99 2.41 1.32
CA ALA A 31 -16.70 1.62 2.31
C ALA A 31 -16.89 0.20 1.81
N SER A 32 -16.76 -0.77 2.69
CA SER A 32 -16.96 -2.17 2.34
C SER A 32 -17.63 -2.96 3.43
N VAL A 33 -18.33 -4.01 3.03
CA VAL A 33 -18.89 -5.04 3.91
C VAL A 33 -18.42 -6.38 3.36
N SER A 34 -17.94 -7.25 4.24
CA SER A 34 -17.56 -8.61 3.86
C SER A 34 -18.19 -9.64 4.79
N TYR A 35 -18.41 -10.81 4.23
CA TYR A 35 -18.76 -12.03 4.92
C TYR A 35 -17.72 -13.09 4.58
N ASP A 36 -17.20 -13.74 5.58
CA ASP A 36 -16.28 -14.86 5.44
C ASP A 36 -16.88 -16.07 6.18
N ASP A 37 -16.96 -17.21 5.49
CA ASP A 37 -17.42 -18.44 6.11
C ASP A 37 -16.36 -19.11 6.98
N ASN A 38 -15.08 -18.64 6.87
CA ASN A 38 -13.94 -19.14 7.63
C ASN A 38 -13.73 -20.66 7.51
N GLY A 39 -14.25 -21.29 6.46
CA GLY A 39 -14.13 -22.75 6.24
C GLY A 39 -14.68 -23.55 7.41
N SER A 40 -13.79 -24.17 8.19
CA SER A 40 -14.18 -24.99 9.35
C SER A 40 -14.39 -24.21 10.65
N ALA A 41 -14.06 -22.91 10.69
CA ALA A 41 -14.26 -22.03 11.84
C ALA A 41 -15.63 -21.33 11.78
N ALA A 42 -15.98 -20.58 12.83
CA ALA A 42 -17.20 -19.79 12.82
C ALA A 42 -17.12 -18.65 11.79
N SER A 43 -18.16 -18.48 10.98
CA SER A 43 -18.24 -17.39 10.00
C SER A 43 -18.19 -16.01 10.67
N ALA A 44 -17.62 -15.05 9.95
CA ALA A 44 -17.48 -13.67 10.40
C ALA A 44 -18.05 -12.70 9.37
N THR A 45 -18.50 -11.55 9.85
CA THR A 45 -18.80 -10.39 9.03
C THR A 45 -17.91 -9.24 9.46
N SER A 46 -17.39 -8.48 8.51
CA SER A 46 -16.66 -7.25 8.78
C SER A 46 -17.19 -6.12 7.91
N TYR A 47 -16.98 -4.93 8.36
CA TYR A 47 -17.19 -3.70 7.61
C TYR A 47 -15.99 -2.79 7.82
N ASP A 48 -15.80 -1.91 6.87
CA ASP A 48 -14.66 -1.02 6.84
C ASP A 48 -15.07 0.24 6.10
N ALA A 49 -14.69 1.41 6.60
CA ALA A 49 -15.03 2.67 5.98
C ALA A 49 -13.97 3.73 6.27
N ASP A 50 -13.34 4.20 5.19
CA ASP A 50 -12.29 5.20 5.22
C ASP A 50 -12.69 6.48 4.51
N ILE A 51 -12.20 7.59 5.02
CA ILE A 51 -12.32 8.91 4.39
C ILE A 51 -10.94 9.53 4.28
N THR A 52 -10.62 10.06 3.10
CA THR A 52 -9.41 10.83 2.84
C THR A 52 -9.77 12.23 2.36
N LEU A 53 -9.18 13.23 3.00
CA LEU A 53 -9.26 14.63 2.64
C LEU A 53 -7.91 15.10 2.10
N VAL A 54 -7.87 15.57 0.86
CA VAL A 54 -6.66 16.11 0.24
C VAL A 54 -6.85 17.59 -0.04
N GLY A 55 -6.03 18.42 0.59
CA GLY A 55 -5.95 19.85 0.32
C GLY A 55 -4.70 20.18 -0.49
N THR A 56 -4.83 20.89 -1.61
CA THR A 56 -3.70 21.28 -2.45
C THR A 56 -3.66 22.79 -2.62
N ALA A 57 -2.51 23.41 -2.34
CA ALA A 57 -2.25 24.83 -2.52
C ALA A 57 -0.90 25.03 -3.21
N GLY A 58 -0.90 25.32 -4.50
CA GLY A 58 0.32 25.39 -5.30
C GLY A 58 1.07 24.05 -5.32
N ALA A 59 2.31 24.05 -4.85
CA ALA A 59 3.14 22.83 -4.76
C ALA A 59 3.00 22.11 -3.40
N THR A 60 2.09 22.56 -2.54
CA THR A 60 1.88 21.99 -1.21
C THR A 60 0.60 21.15 -1.20
N THR A 61 0.70 19.95 -0.70
CA THR A 61 -0.42 19.02 -0.49
C THR A 61 -0.47 18.63 0.98
N PHE A 62 -1.66 18.65 1.53
CA PHE A 62 -1.97 18.12 2.85
C PHE A 62 -2.97 16.98 2.67
N THR A 63 -2.67 15.83 3.22
CA THR A 63 -3.54 14.65 3.20
C THR A 63 -3.93 14.28 4.63
N TYR A 64 -5.20 14.08 4.86
CA TYR A 64 -5.72 13.63 6.13
C TYR A 64 -6.62 12.43 5.92
N SER A 65 -6.32 11.32 6.57
CA SER A 65 -7.04 10.06 6.47
C SER A 65 -7.65 9.67 7.81
N MET A 66 -8.83 9.10 7.78
CA MET A 66 -9.52 8.62 8.97
C MET A 66 -10.31 7.35 8.67
N ASP A 67 -10.30 6.45 9.61
CA ASP A 67 -11.21 5.33 9.75
C ASP A 67 -12.48 5.82 10.46
N VAL A 68 -13.64 5.55 9.87
CA VAL A 68 -14.94 6.03 10.36
C VAL A 68 -15.90 4.90 10.74
N ASP A 69 -15.51 3.67 10.59
CA ASP A 69 -16.33 2.49 10.90
C ASP A 69 -16.36 2.17 12.39
N GLN A 70 -15.45 2.73 13.17
CA GLN A 70 -15.35 2.51 14.60
C GLN A 70 -16.29 3.43 15.39
N ALA A 71 -16.63 3.02 16.60
CA ALA A 71 -17.46 3.82 17.51
C ALA A 71 -16.90 5.24 17.74
N ASN A 72 -15.59 5.42 17.60
CA ASN A 72 -14.92 6.71 17.54
C ASN A 72 -14.07 6.75 16.28
N PRO A 73 -14.37 7.66 15.32
CA PRO A 73 -13.50 7.84 14.17
C PRO A 73 -12.05 8.06 14.59
N ALA A 74 -11.15 7.28 14.03
CA ALA A 74 -9.73 7.35 14.30
C ALA A 74 -9.00 8.02 13.13
N THR A 75 -8.00 8.85 13.42
CA THR A 75 -7.08 9.34 12.40
C THR A 75 -6.16 8.17 12.02
N THR A 76 -5.98 7.94 10.73
CA THR A 76 -5.10 6.91 10.19
C THR A 76 -3.93 7.50 9.41
N GLY A 77 -3.91 8.84 9.22
CA GLY A 77 -2.81 9.54 8.58
C GLY A 77 -3.01 11.04 8.57
N ALA A 78 -1.92 11.79 8.66
CA ALA A 78 -1.90 13.22 8.50
C ALA A 78 -0.56 13.66 7.92
N ASP A 79 -0.53 13.91 6.61
CA ASP A 79 0.69 14.16 5.85
C ASP A 79 0.69 15.55 5.24
N LEU A 80 1.83 16.20 5.26
CA LEU A 80 2.10 17.42 4.51
C LEU A 80 3.26 17.18 3.56
N ALA A 81 3.11 17.55 2.30
CA ALA A 81 4.19 17.54 1.33
C ALA A 81 4.24 18.86 0.57
N THR A 82 5.44 19.39 0.36
CA THR A 82 5.65 20.56 -0.49
C THR A 82 6.95 20.45 -1.26
N LYS A 83 6.99 21.05 -2.45
CA LYS A 83 8.18 21.06 -3.31
C LYS A 83 8.61 22.48 -3.61
N ILE A 84 9.88 22.78 -3.34
CA ILE A 84 10.49 24.09 -3.58
C ILE A 84 11.73 23.88 -4.45
N GLY A 85 11.58 24.03 -5.76
CA GLY A 85 12.63 23.68 -6.72
C GLY A 85 12.99 22.19 -6.63
N PRO A 86 14.27 21.84 -6.40
CA PRO A 86 14.70 20.46 -6.23
C PRO A 86 14.49 19.90 -4.81
N ILE A 87 14.00 20.71 -3.88
CA ILE A 87 13.81 20.32 -2.48
C ILE A 87 12.38 19.85 -2.27
N THR A 88 12.21 18.66 -1.74
CA THR A 88 10.94 18.13 -1.25
C THR A 88 10.95 18.11 0.28
N ILE A 89 9.93 18.65 0.89
CA ILE A 89 9.70 18.59 2.33
C ILE A 89 8.43 17.78 2.53
N ALA A 90 8.53 16.71 3.28
CA ALA A 90 7.41 15.90 3.72
C ALA A 90 7.38 15.85 5.24
N ALA A 91 6.20 15.92 5.82
CA ALA A 91 6.00 15.76 7.25
C ALA A 91 4.85 14.75 7.44
N ASP A 92 5.13 13.70 8.16
CA ASP A 92 4.15 12.83 8.77
C ASP A 92 3.84 13.38 10.17
N MET A 93 2.57 13.70 10.41
CA MET A 93 2.12 14.34 11.65
C MET A 93 1.18 13.44 12.45
N HIS A 94 0.94 12.23 11.96
CA HIS A 94 0.12 11.25 12.65
C HIS A 94 1.00 10.15 13.22
N GLN A 95 0.97 10.01 14.53
CA GLN A 95 1.57 8.89 15.21
C GLN A 95 0.54 7.75 15.28
N VAL A 96 0.86 6.64 14.70
CA VAL A 96 0.15 5.39 14.95
C VAL A 96 0.59 4.91 16.32
N ASP A 97 -0.30 5.02 17.29
CA ASP A 97 -0.06 4.47 18.63
C ASP A 97 -0.31 2.95 18.54
N GLU A 98 0.67 2.23 18.04
CA GLU A 98 0.64 0.77 18.07
C GLU A 98 0.93 0.33 19.52
N ASP A 99 -0.13 0.26 20.31
CA ASP A 99 -0.14 -0.15 21.72
C ASP A 99 0.46 -1.53 21.98
N ASN A 100 0.90 -2.23 21.00
CA ASN A 100 1.47 -3.54 21.11
C ASN A 100 2.65 -3.70 20.19
N ASN A 101 3.69 -2.96 20.50
CA ASN A 101 5.02 -3.39 20.32
C ASN A 101 5.15 -4.83 19.81
N ASP A 102 4.98 -5.03 18.55
CA ASP A 102 5.43 -6.23 17.89
C ASP A 102 6.09 -5.87 16.55
N ASP A 103 7.12 -5.02 16.61
CA ASP A 103 8.09 -4.90 15.54
C ASP A 103 8.91 -6.20 15.39
N GLY A 104 8.62 -7.19 16.22
CA GLY A 104 9.25 -8.50 16.23
C GLY A 104 10.64 -8.50 16.85
N ASP A 105 11.09 -7.42 17.47
CA ASP A 105 12.41 -7.38 18.14
C ASP A 105 12.35 -7.78 19.62
N GLY A 106 11.17 -7.85 20.21
CA GLY A 106 10.94 -8.35 21.56
C GLY A 106 11.37 -7.39 22.69
N ASP A 107 11.53 -6.10 22.42
CA ASP A 107 12.03 -5.16 23.42
C ASP A 107 10.91 -4.39 24.01
N SER A 108 9.84 -4.31 24.16
CA SER A 108 8.84 -3.50 24.89
C SER A 108 9.08 -1.97 24.83
N ILE A 109 9.78 -1.47 23.82
CA ILE A 109 9.94 -0.05 23.58
C ILE A 109 8.84 0.37 22.61
N LEU A 110 8.07 1.38 22.99
CA LEU A 110 7.09 2.01 22.11
C LEU A 110 7.83 2.52 20.86
N ASP A 111 7.44 2.06 19.70
CA ASP A 111 7.98 2.58 18.44
C ASP A 111 7.49 4.02 18.28
N THR A 112 8.35 4.97 18.64
CA THR A 112 8.02 6.40 18.69
C THR A 112 8.30 7.11 17.37
N ASP A 113 8.57 6.38 16.28
CA ASP A 113 9.22 6.92 15.10
C ASP A 113 8.28 7.24 13.92
N ASP A 114 6.99 7.16 14.08
CA ASP A 114 6.07 7.33 12.97
C ASP A 114 5.84 8.80 12.58
N THR A 115 6.12 9.74 13.47
CA THR A 115 6.05 11.15 13.14
C THR A 115 7.42 11.71 12.79
N GLY A 116 7.49 12.48 11.73
CA GLY A 116 8.77 13.08 11.35
C GLY A 116 8.68 14.06 10.20
N VAL A 117 9.75 14.83 10.05
CA VAL A 117 9.94 15.69 8.90
C VAL A 117 11.09 15.14 8.07
N THR A 118 10.80 14.76 6.85
CA THR A 118 11.80 14.39 5.85
C THR A 118 12.04 15.54 4.90
N ILE A 119 13.29 15.93 4.75
CA ILE A 119 13.73 16.92 3.76
C ILE A 119 14.63 16.19 2.79
N SER A 120 14.23 16.12 1.53
CA SER A 120 15.02 15.51 0.47
C SER A 120 15.42 16.56 -0.58
N LEU A 121 16.62 16.41 -1.09
CA LEU A 121 17.15 17.16 -2.23
C LEU A 121 17.25 16.21 -3.41
N ASP A 122 16.46 16.44 -4.44
CA ASP A 122 16.49 15.67 -5.68
C ASP A 122 17.22 16.46 -6.76
N ALA A 123 18.45 16.09 -7.03
CA ALA A 123 19.28 16.74 -8.04
C ALA A 123 19.37 15.87 -9.30
N PRO A 124 18.87 16.34 -10.47
CA PRO A 124 19.09 15.65 -11.72
C PRO A 124 20.57 15.77 -12.14
N ILE A 125 21.19 14.64 -12.45
CA ILE A 125 22.58 14.56 -12.95
C ILE A 125 22.57 13.68 -14.21
N GLY A 126 22.49 14.31 -15.37
CA GLY A 126 22.29 13.61 -16.64
C GLY A 126 20.95 12.86 -16.64
N ASP A 127 20.99 11.57 -16.91
CA ASP A 127 19.80 10.69 -16.91
C ASP A 127 19.48 10.11 -15.51
N ALA A 128 20.22 10.51 -14.50
CA ALA A 128 20.02 10.10 -13.12
C ALA A 128 19.47 11.23 -12.25
N THR A 129 18.76 10.85 -11.19
CA THR A 129 18.41 11.72 -10.07
C THR A 129 19.12 11.21 -8.83
N VAL A 130 19.80 12.12 -8.14
CA VAL A 130 20.43 11.82 -6.85
C VAL A 130 19.61 12.51 -5.76
N GLY A 131 19.09 11.74 -4.83
CA GLY A 131 18.36 12.20 -3.67
C GLY A 131 19.21 12.07 -2.40
N LEU A 132 19.10 13.05 -1.52
CA LEU A 132 19.67 13.03 -0.18
C LEU A 132 18.62 13.51 0.80
N ASP A 133 18.34 12.75 1.83
CA ASP A 133 17.40 13.13 2.88
C ASP A 133 18.10 13.55 4.19
N ASN A 134 17.32 14.10 5.11
CA ASN A 134 17.80 14.56 6.42
C ASN A 134 18.19 13.41 7.37
N SER A 135 17.83 12.18 7.05
CA SER A 135 18.30 10.98 7.76
C SER A 135 19.66 10.48 7.26
N GLY A 136 20.21 11.12 6.23
CA GLY A 136 21.46 10.75 5.60
C GLY A 136 21.34 9.60 4.60
N ASN A 137 20.14 9.23 4.18
CA ASN A 137 19.94 8.25 3.12
C ASN A 137 20.26 8.89 1.77
N VAL A 138 20.99 8.17 0.92
CA VAL A 138 21.30 8.59 -0.44
C VAL A 138 20.59 7.68 -1.42
N THR A 139 19.79 8.27 -2.31
CA THR A 139 19.09 7.54 -3.37
C THR A 139 19.64 7.96 -4.73
N VAL A 140 19.99 7.01 -5.56
CA VAL A 140 20.33 7.22 -6.97
C VAL A 140 19.35 6.46 -7.82
N SER A 141 18.65 7.15 -8.72
CA SER A 141 17.67 6.54 -9.61
C SER A 141 17.80 7.07 -11.03
N GLY A 142 17.43 6.26 -12.00
CA GLY A 142 17.42 6.65 -13.41
C GLY A 142 16.93 5.53 -14.31
N THR A 143 16.70 5.88 -15.57
CA THR A 143 16.29 4.92 -16.60
C THR A 143 17.30 4.92 -17.73
N TRP A 144 17.94 3.77 -17.96
CA TRP A 144 18.92 3.58 -19.01
C TRP A 144 18.50 2.44 -19.93
N SER A 145 18.39 2.73 -21.20
CA SER A 145 18.00 1.72 -22.22
C SER A 145 16.72 0.94 -21.87
N GLY A 146 15.75 1.63 -21.26
CA GLY A 146 14.47 1.00 -20.86
C GLY A 146 14.53 0.23 -19.54
N ILE A 147 15.66 0.23 -18.85
CA ILE A 147 15.82 -0.35 -17.50
C ILE A 147 15.80 0.79 -16.49
N THR A 148 14.83 0.80 -15.59
CA THR A 148 14.79 1.72 -14.47
C THR A 148 15.48 1.08 -13.28
N VAL A 149 16.47 1.78 -12.72
CA VAL A 149 17.22 1.35 -11.53
C VAL A 149 17.07 2.40 -10.44
N SER A 150 16.89 1.95 -9.22
CA SER A 150 16.96 2.80 -8.03
C SER A 150 17.79 2.09 -6.96
N HIS A 151 18.71 2.82 -6.38
CA HIS A 151 19.53 2.35 -5.26
C HIS A 151 19.43 3.36 -4.12
N THR A 152 19.06 2.90 -2.95
CA THR A 152 19.02 3.69 -1.72
C THR A 152 20.00 3.09 -0.72
N SER A 153 21.00 3.87 -0.34
CA SER A 153 21.91 3.52 0.75
C SER A 153 21.40 4.12 2.06
N LYS A 154 21.21 3.29 3.07
CA LYS A 154 20.72 3.67 4.38
C LYS A 154 21.32 2.83 5.50
N LYS A 155 21.33 3.39 6.71
CA LYS A 155 21.95 2.77 7.89
C LYS A 155 21.43 1.36 8.21
N GLY A 156 20.17 1.06 7.95
CA GLY A 156 19.55 -0.25 8.24
C GLY A 156 19.70 -1.29 7.11
N GLY A 157 20.46 -0.98 6.07
CA GLY A 157 20.67 -1.84 4.91
C GLY A 157 20.17 -1.24 3.61
N ASP A 158 20.98 -1.43 2.58
CA ASP A 158 20.75 -0.87 1.25
C ASP A 158 19.57 -1.54 0.55
N THR A 159 18.88 -0.77 -0.26
CA THR A 159 17.82 -1.29 -1.14
C THR A 159 18.17 -0.97 -2.59
N THR A 160 18.15 -1.96 -3.45
CA THR A 160 18.34 -1.80 -4.90
C THR A 160 17.16 -2.41 -5.62
N THR A 161 16.54 -1.64 -6.51
CA THR A 161 15.48 -2.13 -7.40
C THR A 161 15.89 -1.93 -8.84
N ALA A 162 15.54 -2.88 -9.68
CA ALA A 162 15.65 -2.76 -11.13
C ALA A 162 14.37 -3.27 -11.77
N ALA A 163 13.83 -2.52 -12.74
CA ALA A 163 12.63 -2.89 -13.46
C ALA A 163 12.79 -2.59 -14.95
N ALA A 164 12.27 -3.46 -15.79
CA ALA A 164 12.29 -3.29 -17.23
C ALA A 164 11.10 -3.98 -17.87
N ALA A 165 10.60 -3.41 -18.99
CA ALA A 165 9.69 -4.08 -19.90
C ALA A 165 10.50 -4.63 -21.09
N ILE A 166 10.60 -5.95 -21.19
CA ILE A 166 11.40 -6.62 -22.21
C ILE A 166 10.53 -7.63 -22.96
N ALA A 167 10.39 -7.45 -24.25
CA ALA A 167 9.65 -8.37 -25.13
C ALA A 167 8.20 -8.67 -24.64
N GLY A 168 7.52 -7.66 -24.09
CA GLY A 168 6.16 -7.80 -23.56
C GLY A 168 6.10 -8.45 -22.17
N MET A 169 7.23 -8.62 -21.52
CA MET A 169 7.32 -9.04 -20.11
C MET A 169 7.75 -7.87 -19.24
N ASP A 170 7.07 -7.68 -18.13
CA ASP A 170 7.47 -6.76 -17.06
C ASP A 170 8.29 -7.53 -16.03
N ILE A 171 9.54 -7.15 -15.88
CA ILE A 171 10.49 -7.81 -14.99
C ILE A 171 10.88 -6.82 -13.89
N SER A 172 10.81 -7.24 -12.65
CA SER A 172 11.24 -6.47 -11.49
C SER A 172 12.11 -7.32 -10.57
N VAL A 173 13.19 -6.74 -10.08
CA VAL A 173 14.10 -7.35 -9.11
C VAL A 173 14.36 -6.34 -8.01
N THR A 174 14.23 -6.76 -6.76
CA THR A 174 14.54 -5.95 -5.57
C THR A 174 15.49 -6.73 -4.67
N ASN A 175 16.60 -6.10 -4.32
CA ASN A 175 17.47 -6.55 -3.24
C ASN A 175 17.32 -5.57 -2.07
N LYS A 176 16.97 -6.07 -0.89
CA LYS A 176 16.85 -5.30 0.34
C LYS A 176 17.65 -6.00 1.42
N ALA A 177 18.68 -5.33 1.94
CA ALA A 177 19.55 -5.85 3.00
C ALA A 177 20.07 -7.29 2.71
N GLY A 178 20.43 -7.57 1.45
CA GLY A 178 20.93 -8.87 1.02
C GLY A 178 19.87 -9.90 0.60
N ALA A 179 18.60 -9.68 0.92
CA ALA A 179 17.50 -10.53 0.45
C ALA A 179 17.04 -10.09 -0.94
N THR A 180 17.00 -11.01 -1.90
CA THR A 180 16.57 -10.72 -3.27
C THR A 180 15.19 -11.29 -3.56
N THR A 181 14.31 -10.45 -4.06
CA THR A 181 12.99 -10.83 -4.58
C THR A 181 12.87 -10.42 -6.04
N TRP A 182 12.04 -11.13 -6.81
CA TRP A 182 11.80 -10.81 -8.21
C TRP A 182 10.36 -11.14 -8.61
N SER A 183 9.89 -10.49 -9.66
CA SER A 183 8.63 -10.81 -10.31
C SER A 183 8.76 -10.68 -11.82
N ILE A 184 7.99 -11.49 -12.53
CA ILE A 184 7.82 -11.45 -13.97
C ILE A 184 6.34 -11.42 -14.28
N GLY A 185 5.90 -10.41 -15.03
CA GLY A 185 4.53 -10.28 -15.53
C GLY A 185 4.50 -10.34 -17.04
N THR A 186 3.43 -10.86 -17.62
CA THR A 186 3.17 -10.82 -19.06
C THR A 186 1.70 -10.99 -19.34
N THR A 187 1.24 -10.44 -20.46
CA THR A 187 -0.14 -10.64 -20.93
C THR A 187 -0.12 -11.56 -22.17
N VAL A 188 -0.79 -12.69 -22.07
CA VAL A 188 -0.92 -13.66 -23.17
C VAL A 188 -2.38 -13.86 -23.52
N SER A 189 -2.79 -13.46 -24.71
CA SER A 189 -4.18 -13.61 -25.19
C SER A 189 -5.23 -13.05 -24.25
N GLY A 190 -4.95 -11.90 -23.60
CA GLY A 190 -5.86 -11.24 -22.66
C GLY A 190 -5.87 -11.86 -21.25
N VAL A 191 -4.93 -12.75 -20.98
CA VAL A 191 -4.68 -13.27 -19.63
C VAL A 191 -3.39 -12.63 -19.10
N ASP A 192 -3.48 -11.92 -18.00
CA ASP A 192 -2.34 -11.34 -17.29
C ASP A 192 -1.76 -12.42 -16.37
N LEU A 193 -0.52 -12.78 -16.61
CA LEU A 193 0.21 -13.81 -15.85
C LEU A 193 1.31 -13.14 -15.03
N THR A 194 1.44 -13.51 -13.77
CA THR A 194 2.58 -13.11 -12.93
C THR A 194 3.19 -14.31 -12.23
N LEU A 195 4.51 -14.30 -12.11
CA LEU A 195 5.29 -15.23 -11.32
C LEU A 195 6.27 -14.46 -10.46
N ASN A 196 6.44 -14.83 -9.20
CA ASN A 196 7.36 -14.15 -8.29
C ASN A 196 8.37 -15.10 -7.62
N SER A 197 9.34 -14.53 -6.91
CA SER A 197 10.40 -15.25 -6.22
C SER A 197 9.92 -16.22 -5.12
N LYS A 198 8.68 -16.06 -4.66
CA LYS A 198 8.04 -16.99 -3.72
C LYS A 198 7.32 -18.14 -4.44
N GLN A 199 7.57 -18.30 -5.75
CA GLN A 199 6.90 -19.28 -6.60
C GLN A 199 5.37 -19.17 -6.62
N ALA A 200 4.85 -17.97 -6.34
CA ALA A 200 3.44 -17.70 -6.53
C ALA A 200 3.18 -17.36 -8.01
N ILE A 201 2.18 -18.00 -8.57
CA ILE A 201 1.69 -17.78 -9.94
C ILE A 201 0.29 -17.21 -9.85
N THR A 202 0.04 -16.10 -10.55
CA THR A 202 -1.30 -15.50 -10.65
C THR A 202 -1.68 -15.36 -12.12
N ALA A 203 -2.92 -15.71 -12.44
CA ALA A 203 -3.54 -15.46 -13.73
C ALA A 203 -4.80 -14.61 -13.54
N ALA A 204 -4.89 -13.47 -14.24
CA ALA A 204 -6.07 -12.62 -14.22
C ALA A 204 -6.62 -12.43 -15.64
N PHE A 205 -7.93 -12.52 -15.81
CA PHE A 205 -8.57 -12.38 -17.12
C PHE A 205 -10.02 -11.93 -17.01
N GLY A 206 -10.50 -11.28 -18.06
CA GLY A 206 -11.89 -10.87 -18.17
C GLY A 206 -12.80 -12.02 -18.58
N LEU A 207 -13.93 -12.19 -17.89
CA LEU A 207 -14.94 -13.17 -18.22
C LEU A 207 -16.34 -12.55 -18.12
N THR A 208 -16.94 -12.22 -19.26
CA THR A 208 -18.34 -11.75 -19.37
C THR A 208 -18.64 -10.53 -18.47
N GLY A 209 -17.75 -9.53 -18.46
CA GLY A 209 -17.86 -8.34 -17.62
C GLY A 209 -17.47 -8.53 -16.16
N ASN A 210 -16.90 -9.69 -15.83
CA ASN A 210 -16.25 -9.96 -14.55
C ASN A 210 -14.74 -10.05 -14.76
N THR A 211 -13.98 -9.80 -13.72
CA THR A 211 -12.55 -10.14 -13.65
C THR A 211 -12.39 -11.40 -12.82
N MET A 212 -11.75 -12.41 -13.39
CA MET A 212 -11.39 -13.62 -12.68
C MET A 212 -9.90 -13.63 -12.40
N THR A 213 -9.52 -13.93 -11.17
CA THR A 213 -8.13 -14.06 -10.74
C THR A 213 -7.94 -15.44 -10.10
N VAL A 214 -6.98 -16.19 -10.59
CA VAL A 214 -6.58 -17.48 -10.03
C VAL A 214 -5.13 -17.36 -9.59
N SER A 215 -4.85 -17.65 -8.32
CA SER A 215 -3.49 -17.65 -7.79
C SER A 215 -3.15 -19.02 -7.20
N HIS A 216 -1.92 -19.43 -7.40
CA HIS A 216 -1.34 -20.58 -6.71
C HIS A 216 -0.09 -20.12 -5.95
N ILE A 217 -0.06 -20.41 -4.67
CA ILE A 217 1.04 -20.06 -3.78
C ILE A 217 1.72 -21.35 -3.37
N ALA A 218 3.02 -21.44 -3.65
CA ALA A 218 3.80 -22.62 -3.31
C ALA A 218 3.96 -22.77 -1.80
N ALA A 219 4.21 -23.99 -1.35
CA ALA A 219 4.50 -24.26 0.05
C ALA A 219 5.76 -23.52 0.50
N VAL A 220 5.72 -22.93 1.67
CA VAL A 220 6.88 -22.34 2.34
C VAL A 220 7.31 -23.32 3.43
N ALA A 221 8.54 -23.82 3.31
CA ALA A 221 9.13 -24.65 4.38
C ALA A 221 9.50 -23.77 5.58
N THR A 222 9.44 -24.35 6.77
CA THR A 222 9.92 -23.70 7.99
C THR A 222 11.38 -23.29 7.82
N ALA A 223 11.70 -22.00 7.87
CA ALA A 223 13.06 -21.54 8.02
C ALA A 223 13.34 -21.41 9.53
N SER A 224 14.22 -22.28 10.04
CA SER A 224 14.77 -22.16 11.39
C SER A 224 16.07 -21.37 11.27
N GLU A 225 16.06 -20.10 11.60
CA GLU A 225 17.29 -19.37 11.87
C GLU A 225 17.58 -19.44 13.37
N THR A 226 18.70 -20.07 13.67
CA THR A 226 19.24 -20.22 15.03
C THR A 226 19.97 -18.95 15.42
N ALA A 227 19.28 -17.96 15.93
CA ALA A 227 19.82 -16.98 16.90
C ALA A 227 18.74 -15.95 17.31
N THR A 228 17.80 -16.31 18.13
CA THR A 228 16.57 -15.59 18.52
C THR A 228 15.37 -15.93 17.62
N THR A 229 14.71 -16.91 18.05
CA THR A 229 13.38 -17.47 17.78
C THR A 229 12.43 -16.63 16.88
N TYR A 230 12.60 -16.68 15.56
CA TYR A 230 11.55 -16.37 14.64
C TYR A 230 11.19 -17.65 13.87
N SER A 231 10.18 -18.34 14.31
CA SER A 231 9.67 -19.54 13.63
C SER A 231 8.59 -19.10 12.61
N VAL A 232 8.95 -19.02 11.35
CA VAL A 232 7.92 -18.99 10.30
C VAL A 232 7.30 -20.39 10.23
N SER A 233 6.04 -20.51 10.61
CA SER A 233 5.28 -21.76 10.47
C SER A 233 5.24 -22.19 9.02
N ALA A 234 5.43 -23.49 8.77
CA ALA A 234 5.32 -24.03 7.42
C ALA A 234 3.91 -23.79 6.87
N VAL A 235 3.82 -23.15 5.73
CA VAL A 235 2.55 -22.95 5.01
C VAL A 235 2.51 -23.98 3.88
N LYS A 236 1.45 -24.79 3.81
CA LYS A 236 1.20 -25.69 2.69
C LYS A 236 0.88 -24.89 1.44
N ALA A 237 1.18 -25.45 0.27
CA ALA A 237 0.74 -24.85 -0.97
C ALA A 237 -0.80 -24.74 -0.99
N TYR A 238 -1.30 -23.64 -1.50
CA TYR A 238 -2.73 -23.41 -1.64
C TYR A 238 -3.05 -22.58 -2.89
N SER A 239 -4.30 -22.58 -3.27
CA SER A 239 -4.79 -21.80 -4.41
C SER A 239 -5.96 -20.93 -3.98
N THR A 240 -6.05 -19.77 -4.60
CA THR A 240 -7.20 -18.88 -4.45
C THR A 240 -7.86 -18.65 -5.80
N VAL A 241 -9.17 -18.53 -5.79
CA VAL A 241 -9.95 -18.14 -6.97
C VAL A 241 -10.82 -16.96 -6.57
N ALA A 242 -10.62 -15.85 -7.23
CA ALA A 242 -11.44 -14.65 -7.02
C ALA A 242 -12.21 -14.31 -8.29
N ILE A 243 -13.44 -13.87 -8.13
CA ILE A 243 -14.24 -13.24 -9.18
C ILE A 243 -14.70 -11.89 -8.67
N SER A 244 -14.55 -10.85 -9.49
CA SER A 244 -15.01 -9.50 -9.15
C SER A 244 -15.77 -8.89 -10.32
N ARG A 245 -16.66 -7.96 -9.99
CA ARG A 245 -17.45 -7.21 -10.95
C ARG A 245 -17.69 -5.80 -10.46
N ASP A 246 -17.36 -4.85 -11.30
CA ASP A 246 -17.76 -3.46 -11.11
C ASP A 246 -19.19 -3.26 -11.63
N LEU A 247 -20.02 -2.62 -10.82
CA LEU A 247 -21.40 -2.30 -11.14
C LEU A 247 -21.48 -0.86 -11.69
N THR A 248 -22.47 -0.61 -12.54
CA THR A 248 -22.74 0.72 -13.08
C THR A 248 -23.11 1.77 -12.01
N SER A 249 -23.45 1.32 -10.81
CA SER A 249 -23.68 2.18 -9.64
C SER A 249 -22.41 2.71 -8.96
N GLY A 250 -21.22 2.28 -9.41
CA GLY A 250 -19.96 2.58 -8.75
C GLY A 250 -19.60 1.61 -7.61
N ALA A 251 -20.47 0.65 -7.31
CA ALA A 251 -20.15 -0.41 -6.38
C ALA A 251 -19.39 -1.55 -7.06
N ALA A 252 -18.55 -2.26 -6.31
CA ALA A 252 -17.89 -3.49 -6.75
C ALA A 252 -18.31 -4.67 -5.87
N LEU A 253 -18.50 -5.82 -6.49
CA LEU A 253 -18.79 -7.08 -5.82
C LEU A 253 -17.63 -8.04 -6.07
N SER A 254 -17.23 -8.79 -5.05
CA SER A 254 -16.26 -9.88 -5.22
C SER A 254 -16.61 -11.09 -4.38
N ALA A 255 -16.17 -12.23 -4.87
CA ALA A 255 -16.19 -13.51 -4.16
C ALA A 255 -14.79 -14.13 -4.30
N THR A 256 -14.21 -14.58 -3.20
CA THR A 256 -12.88 -15.20 -3.17
C THR A 256 -12.96 -16.49 -2.39
N TYR A 257 -12.55 -17.58 -3.03
CA TYR A 257 -12.35 -18.87 -2.38
C TYR A 257 -10.87 -19.11 -2.13
N SER A 258 -10.52 -19.63 -0.97
CA SER A 258 -9.18 -20.04 -0.59
C SER A 258 -9.15 -21.52 -0.22
N SER A 259 -8.28 -22.29 -0.85
CA SER A 259 -8.04 -23.68 -0.46
C SER A 259 -7.06 -23.84 0.71
N HIS A 260 -6.61 -22.73 1.30
CA HIS A 260 -5.76 -22.74 2.49
C HIS A 260 -6.54 -23.24 3.71
N ASP A 261 -7.75 -22.78 3.85
CA ASP A 261 -8.66 -22.99 4.97
C ASP A 261 -10.07 -23.39 4.53
N ASP A 262 -10.26 -23.63 3.21
CA ASP A 262 -11.54 -23.91 2.57
C ASP A 262 -12.58 -22.80 2.78
N SER A 263 -12.12 -21.53 2.88
CA SER A 263 -12.97 -20.39 3.15
C SER A 263 -13.51 -19.73 1.87
N LEU A 264 -14.70 -19.13 1.98
CA LEU A 264 -15.32 -18.29 0.96
C LEU A 264 -15.59 -16.89 1.55
N THR A 265 -14.96 -15.88 0.99
CA THR A 265 -15.20 -14.48 1.33
C THR A 265 -16.07 -13.83 0.27
N LEU A 266 -17.13 -13.15 0.67
CA LEU A 266 -17.95 -12.29 -0.19
C LEU A 266 -17.77 -10.84 0.26
N LYS A 267 -17.51 -9.93 -0.69
CA LYS A 267 -17.31 -8.50 -0.38
C LYS A 267 -18.11 -7.63 -1.33
N ALA A 268 -18.76 -6.62 -0.77
CA ALA A 268 -19.31 -5.50 -1.52
C ALA A 268 -18.59 -4.23 -1.07
N SER A 269 -18.19 -3.38 -2.01
CA SER A 269 -17.51 -2.12 -1.73
C SER A 269 -18.00 -1.01 -2.65
N VAL A 270 -17.85 0.23 -2.20
CA VAL A 270 -18.09 1.44 -2.97
C VAL A 270 -16.97 2.44 -2.69
N ALA A 271 -16.50 3.12 -3.73
CA ALA A 271 -15.60 4.27 -3.61
C ALA A 271 -16.34 5.54 -4.09
N PHE A 272 -16.04 6.70 -3.50
CA PHE A 272 -16.64 8.00 -3.81
C PHE A 272 -15.61 9.14 -3.70
#